data_4cbed3b9d10e1f37bef9f7e3c1d6ebc4
#
_entry.id   4cbed3b9d10e1f37bef9f7e3c1d6ebc4
#
_cell.length_a   1.000
_cell.length_b   1.000
_cell.length_c   1.000
_cell.angle_alpha   90.00
_cell.angle_beta   90.00
_cell.angle_gamma   90.00
#
_symmetry.space_group_name_H-M   'P 1'
#
loop_
_entity.id
_entity.type
_entity.pdbx_description
1 polymer ?
#
loop_
_entity_poly.entity_id
_entity_poly.type
_entity_poly.pdbx_seq_one_letter_code
_entity_poly.pdbx_strand_id
1 'polypeptide(L)'
;MMQKTIPYIHKKVVLIRHGESVANAGLPTSDPASIPLTENGRQQAEQIAEKMTIVPDLIIVSPYLRAKQTAEPVIKRFPQAKVECWPEVREFTYLSPASCAGTTTEDRKERVKAYWKAANPCYVDGEGAESFSQFVQRVDLALQKLDNVEAKNILVFTHGQFMQALKSEYEDRSFRKLSSRKKMERYRDLARVVDNAEMMLLKM
;
A
#
# COMPACT_ATOMS: atom_id res chain seq x y z
N MET A 1 -24.23 -4.92 34.83
CA MET A 1 -23.90 -5.07 33.38
C MET A 1 -22.50 -5.66 33.28
N MET A 2 -22.38 -6.92 32.90
CA MET A 2 -21.05 -7.54 32.67
C MET A 2 -20.47 -6.94 31.40
N GLN A 3 -19.36 -6.21 31.51
CA GLN A 3 -18.53 -5.86 30.35
C GLN A 3 -18.02 -7.16 29.75
N LYS A 4 -18.49 -7.52 28.55
CA LYS A 4 -17.87 -8.56 27.74
C LYS A 4 -16.45 -8.11 27.43
N THR A 5 -15.47 -8.66 28.10
CA THR A 5 -14.06 -8.59 27.69
C THR A 5 -13.96 -9.30 26.36
N ILE A 6 -13.88 -8.52 25.27
CA ILE A 6 -13.57 -9.06 23.93
C ILE A 6 -12.16 -9.64 24.06
N PRO A 7 -11.95 -10.94 23.83
CA PRO A 7 -10.62 -11.51 23.90
C PRO A 7 -9.73 -10.81 22.86
N TYR A 8 -8.53 -10.39 23.29
CA TYR A 8 -7.53 -9.78 22.42
C TYR A 8 -7.13 -10.83 21.36
N ILE A 9 -7.65 -10.70 20.17
CA ILE A 9 -7.37 -11.62 19.06
C ILE A 9 -6.08 -11.12 18.41
N HIS A 10 -4.98 -11.87 18.57
CA HIS A 10 -3.76 -11.61 17.83
C HIS A 10 -4.02 -11.80 16.33
N LYS A 11 -3.92 -10.71 15.58
CA LYS A 11 -4.09 -10.70 14.12
C LYS A 11 -2.74 -10.84 13.43
N LYS A 12 -2.70 -11.64 12.39
CA LYS A 12 -1.58 -11.72 11.45
C LYS A 12 -2.00 -10.97 10.19
N VAL A 13 -1.42 -9.81 9.96
CA VAL A 13 -1.64 -9.01 8.76
C VAL A 13 -0.40 -9.11 7.88
N VAL A 14 -0.54 -9.68 6.70
CA VAL A 14 0.54 -9.74 5.70
C VAL A 14 0.26 -8.70 4.63
N LEU A 15 1.11 -7.67 4.59
CA LEU A 15 1.11 -6.70 3.51
C LEU A 15 1.89 -7.28 2.34
N ILE A 16 1.35 -7.17 1.13
CA ILE A 16 1.93 -7.73 -0.09
C ILE A 16 1.98 -6.62 -1.13
N ARG A 17 3.20 -6.24 -1.55
CA ARG A 17 3.34 -5.31 -2.67
C ARG A 17 2.95 -6.03 -3.96
N HIS A 18 2.26 -5.32 -4.87
CA HIS A 18 1.96 -5.84 -6.20
C HIS A 18 3.24 -6.29 -6.93
N GLY A 19 3.10 -7.26 -7.82
CA GLY A 19 4.15 -7.69 -8.74
C GLY A 19 4.62 -6.57 -9.67
N GLU A 20 5.67 -6.81 -10.43
CA GLU A 20 6.21 -5.83 -11.38
C GLU A 20 5.11 -5.32 -12.32
N SER A 21 4.94 -4.00 -12.38
CA SER A 21 4.00 -3.34 -13.27
C SER A 21 4.73 -2.71 -14.47
N VAL A 22 3.97 -2.36 -15.49
CA VAL A 22 4.46 -1.62 -16.66
C VAL A 22 5.22 -0.35 -16.24
N ALA A 23 4.74 0.37 -15.19
CA ALA A 23 5.44 1.52 -14.64
C ALA A 23 6.77 1.16 -13.97
N ASN A 24 6.86 0.00 -13.30
CA ASN A 24 8.11 -0.47 -12.68
C ASN A 24 9.14 -0.88 -13.73
N ALA A 25 8.70 -1.37 -14.88
CA ALA A 25 9.55 -1.67 -16.04
C ALA A 25 10.01 -0.42 -16.81
N GLY A 26 9.67 0.79 -16.32
CA GLY A 26 10.14 2.05 -16.91
C GLY A 26 9.35 2.54 -18.12
N LEU A 27 8.21 1.92 -18.43
CA LEU A 27 7.38 2.31 -19.56
C LEU A 27 6.45 3.49 -19.21
N PRO A 28 6.08 4.34 -20.18
CA PRO A 28 5.12 5.43 -19.99
C PRO A 28 3.75 4.88 -19.58
N THR A 29 3.07 5.61 -18.68
CA THR A 29 1.74 5.23 -18.19
C THR A 29 0.82 6.44 -18.15
N SER A 30 -0.50 6.20 -18.27
CA SER A 30 -1.49 7.28 -18.31
C SER A 30 -2.22 7.47 -17.00
N ASP A 31 -2.87 6.42 -16.50
CA ASP A 31 -3.67 6.46 -15.27
C ASP A 31 -3.09 5.50 -14.23
N PRO A 32 -2.74 5.98 -13.02
CA PRO A 32 -2.17 5.14 -11.96
C PRO A 32 -3.04 3.94 -11.57
N ALA A 33 -4.37 4.05 -11.70
CA ALA A 33 -5.29 3.00 -11.30
C ALA A 33 -5.34 1.83 -12.29
N SER A 34 -5.10 2.10 -13.59
CA SER A 34 -5.23 1.14 -14.68
C SER A 34 -3.92 0.48 -15.12
N ILE A 35 -2.79 0.82 -14.50
CA ILE A 35 -1.47 0.23 -14.82
C ILE A 35 -1.48 -1.29 -14.55
N PRO A 36 -1.24 -2.14 -15.59
CA PRO A 36 -1.24 -3.59 -15.43
C PRO A 36 0.12 -4.11 -14.94
N LEU A 37 0.13 -5.39 -14.56
CA LEU A 37 1.37 -6.15 -14.38
C LEU A 37 2.04 -6.44 -15.73
N THR A 38 3.38 -6.57 -15.69
CA THR A 38 4.15 -7.21 -16.75
C THR A 38 3.96 -8.73 -16.70
N GLU A 39 4.51 -9.45 -17.68
CA GLU A 39 4.54 -10.91 -17.64
C GLU A 39 5.35 -11.41 -16.42
N ASN A 40 6.50 -10.79 -16.13
CA ASN A 40 7.27 -11.06 -14.92
C ASN A 40 6.43 -10.80 -13.64
N GLY A 41 5.65 -9.71 -13.60
CA GLY A 41 4.76 -9.42 -12.48
C GLY A 41 3.66 -10.46 -12.30
N ARG A 42 3.14 -11.08 -13.37
CA ARG A 42 2.18 -12.20 -13.28
C ARG A 42 2.85 -13.45 -12.71
N GLN A 43 4.04 -13.78 -13.16
CA GLN A 43 4.82 -14.90 -12.60
C GLN A 43 5.11 -14.69 -11.12
N GLN A 44 5.45 -13.47 -10.71
CA GLN A 44 5.61 -13.11 -9.29
C GLN A 44 4.30 -13.32 -8.50
N ALA A 45 3.14 -12.99 -9.07
CA ALA A 45 1.84 -13.22 -8.44
C ALA A 45 1.54 -14.72 -8.22
N GLU A 46 1.83 -15.56 -9.21
CA GLU A 46 1.73 -17.02 -9.06
C GLU A 46 2.67 -17.55 -7.96
N GLN A 47 3.92 -17.09 -7.93
CA GLN A 47 4.87 -17.47 -6.88
C GLN A 47 4.40 -17.06 -5.47
N ILE A 48 3.74 -15.90 -5.32
CA ILE A 48 3.12 -15.51 -4.03
C ILE A 48 2.09 -16.56 -3.64
N ALA A 49 1.22 -16.95 -4.56
CA ALA A 49 0.19 -17.94 -4.29
C ALA A 49 0.80 -19.29 -3.90
N GLU A 50 1.81 -19.76 -4.62
CA GLU A 50 2.50 -21.02 -4.33
C GLU A 50 3.18 -21.04 -2.95
N LYS A 51 3.86 -19.96 -2.59
CA LYS A 51 4.59 -19.81 -1.33
C LYS A 51 3.72 -19.47 -0.13
N MET A 52 2.45 -19.12 -0.34
CA MET A 52 1.56 -18.72 0.74
C MET A 52 1.23 -19.90 1.67
N THR A 53 1.72 -19.84 2.90
CA THR A 53 1.48 -20.86 3.94
C THR A 53 0.35 -20.46 4.89
N ILE A 54 -0.07 -19.19 4.89
CA ILE A 54 -1.14 -18.69 5.74
C ILE A 54 -2.46 -18.86 5.00
N VAL A 55 -3.41 -19.56 5.61
CA VAL A 55 -4.80 -19.63 5.12
C VAL A 55 -5.50 -18.34 5.55
N PRO A 56 -5.88 -17.45 4.63
CA PRO A 56 -6.50 -16.19 4.98
C PRO A 56 -7.99 -16.35 5.32
N ASP A 57 -8.44 -15.56 6.32
CA ASP A 57 -9.85 -15.33 6.59
C ASP A 57 -10.38 -14.16 5.73
N LEU A 58 -9.49 -13.18 5.47
CA LEU A 58 -9.81 -11.97 4.72
C LEU A 58 -8.65 -11.60 3.78
N ILE A 59 -8.99 -11.30 2.54
CA ILE A 59 -8.10 -10.76 1.52
C ILE A 59 -8.57 -9.34 1.18
N ILE A 60 -7.75 -8.36 1.50
CA ILE A 60 -7.99 -6.94 1.20
C ILE A 60 -7.18 -6.58 -0.03
N VAL A 61 -7.82 -5.94 -1.00
CA VAL A 61 -7.17 -5.60 -2.28
C VAL A 61 -7.32 -4.10 -2.56
N SER A 62 -6.23 -3.45 -2.94
CA SER A 62 -6.25 -2.10 -3.47
C SER A 62 -7.11 -2.03 -4.74
N PRO A 63 -7.82 -0.92 -5.00
CA PRO A 63 -8.60 -0.76 -6.22
C PRO A 63 -7.76 -0.76 -7.49
N TYR A 64 -6.44 -0.58 -7.41
CA TYR A 64 -5.54 -0.49 -8.56
C TYR A 64 -5.35 -1.85 -9.26
N LEU A 65 -5.38 -1.83 -10.61
CA LEU A 65 -5.36 -3.04 -11.44
C LEU A 65 -4.20 -3.99 -11.10
N ARG A 66 -2.97 -3.48 -10.98
CA ARG A 66 -1.78 -4.29 -10.63
C ARG A 66 -1.91 -5.03 -9.30
N ALA A 67 -2.58 -4.43 -8.30
CA ALA A 67 -2.80 -5.10 -7.03
C ALA A 67 -3.88 -6.19 -7.15
N LYS A 68 -4.94 -5.94 -7.94
CA LYS A 68 -5.98 -6.94 -8.25
C LYS A 68 -5.38 -8.14 -8.97
N GLN A 69 -4.57 -7.88 -10.02
CA GLN A 69 -3.90 -8.94 -10.77
C GLN A 69 -2.93 -9.75 -9.90
N THR A 70 -2.26 -9.09 -8.95
CA THR A 70 -1.38 -9.80 -8.00
C THR A 70 -2.16 -10.68 -7.01
N ALA A 71 -3.35 -10.25 -6.59
CA ALA A 71 -4.18 -10.98 -5.66
C ALA A 71 -4.89 -12.19 -6.30
N GLU A 72 -5.12 -12.16 -7.61
CA GLU A 72 -5.96 -13.13 -8.32
C GLU A 72 -5.54 -14.60 -8.10
N PRO A 73 -4.27 -15.01 -8.23
CA PRO A 73 -3.86 -16.40 -7.97
C PRO A 73 -4.10 -16.83 -6.52
N VAL A 74 -3.89 -15.93 -5.56
CA VAL A 74 -4.14 -16.21 -4.14
C VAL A 74 -5.64 -16.35 -3.87
N ILE A 75 -6.48 -15.52 -4.45
CA ILE A 75 -7.94 -15.61 -4.35
C ILE A 75 -8.43 -16.94 -4.92
N LYS A 76 -7.91 -17.37 -6.07
CA LYS A 76 -8.23 -18.68 -6.69
C LYS A 76 -7.82 -19.84 -5.79
N ARG A 77 -6.67 -19.74 -5.12
CA ARG A 77 -6.18 -20.79 -4.20
C ARG A 77 -6.98 -20.89 -2.90
N PHE A 78 -7.54 -19.79 -2.42
CA PHE A 78 -8.28 -19.70 -1.15
C PHE A 78 -9.71 -19.17 -1.38
N PRO A 79 -10.57 -19.92 -2.09
CA PRO A 79 -11.89 -19.43 -2.49
C PRO A 79 -12.87 -19.22 -1.31
N GLN A 80 -12.54 -19.76 -0.13
CA GLN A 80 -13.32 -19.57 1.09
C GLN A 80 -13.00 -18.25 1.81
N ALA A 81 -11.88 -17.59 1.47
CA ALA A 81 -11.52 -16.31 2.08
C ALA A 81 -12.48 -15.20 1.62
N LYS A 82 -12.90 -14.35 2.54
CA LYS A 82 -13.64 -13.13 2.18
C LYS A 82 -12.71 -12.19 1.41
N VAL A 83 -13.19 -11.61 0.32
CA VAL A 83 -12.42 -10.64 -0.49
C VAL A 83 -13.08 -9.28 -0.42
N GLU A 84 -12.31 -8.26 -0.06
CA GLU A 84 -12.76 -6.86 0.01
C GLU A 84 -11.83 -5.93 -0.75
N CYS A 85 -12.40 -4.95 -1.45
CA CYS A 85 -11.64 -3.87 -2.07
C CYS A 85 -11.67 -2.64 -1.16
N TRP A 86 -10.48 -2.24 -0.66
CA TRP A 86 -10.36 -1.08 0.21
C TRP A 86 -9.65 0.08 -0.48
N PRO A 87 -10.35 1.20 -0.76
CA PRO A 87 -9.72 2.41 -1.31
C PRO A 87 -8.59 2.97 -0.44
N GLU A 88 -8.66 2.71 0.87
CA GLU A 88 -7.66 3.18 1.83
C GLU A 88 -6.28 2.59 1.60
N VAL A 89 -6.16 1.40 0.99
CA VAL A 89 -4.86 0.73 0.76
C VAL A 89 -4.26 1.00 -0.63
N ARG A 90 -4.74 2.06 -1.35
CA ARG A 90 -4.14 2.48 -2.63
C ARG A 90 -2.77 3.14 -2.42
N GLU A 91 -2.01 3.27 -3.51
CA GLU A 91 -0.69 3.93 -3.47
C GLU A 91 -0.80 5.43 -3.18
N PHE A 92 0.27 6.01 -2.67
CA PHE A 92 0.42 7.44 -2.47
C PHE A 92 0.56 8.15 -3.82
N THR A 93 -0.46 8.92 -4.17
CA THR A 93 -0.50 9.68 -5.43
C THR A 93 -0.16 11.14 -5.18
N TYR A 94 1.11 11.43 -4.91
CA TYR A 94 1.58 12.78 -4.56
C TYR A 94 1.81 13.71 -5.76
N LEU A 95 1.92 13.18 -6.97
CA LEU A 95 1.92 13.95 -8.22
C LEU A 95 0.59 13.79 -8.93
N SER A 96 0.10 14.86 -9.56
CA SER A 96 -1.14 14.83 -10.32
C SER A 96 -1.10 13.81 -11.47
N PRO A 97 -2.05 12.87 -11.55
CA PRO A 97 -2.12 11.89 -12.63
C PRO A 97 -2.11 12.51 -14.02
N ALA A 98 -2.87 13.60 -14.21
CA ALA A 98 -2.95 14.29 -15.49
C ALA A 98 -1.58 14.81 -15.96
N SER A 99 -0.78 15.35 -15.04
CA SER A 99 0.56 15.87 -15.34
C SER A 99 1.63 14.77 -15.49
N CYS A 100 1.29 13.54 -15.10
CA CYS A 100 2.15 12.36 -15.24
C CYS A 100 1.79 11.48 -16.45
N ALA A 101 0.66 11.74 -17.09
CA ALA A 101 0.19 10.96 -18.23
C ALA A 101 1.20 10.96 -19.38
N GLY A 102 1.48 9.78 -19.94
CA GLY A 102 2.45 9.61 -21.03
C GLY A 102 3.92 9.71 -20.63
N THR A 103 4.23 9.85 -19.32
CA THR A 103 5.61 9.98 -18.82
C THR A 103 6.09 8.70 -18.11
N THR A 104 7.41 8.54 -18.05
CA THR A 104 8.09 7.49 -17.29
C THR A 104 8.44 7.94 -15.87
N THR A 105 8.91 7.03 -15.03
CA THR A 105 9.44 7.38 -13.69
C THR A 105 10.68 8.28 -13.81
N GLU A 106 11.52 8.08 -14.81
CA GLU A 106 12.73 8.91 -15.02
C GLU A 106 12.36 10.34 -15.42
N ASP A 107 11.38 10.53 -16.30
CA ASP A 107 10.90 11.86 -16.71
C ASP A 107 10.40 12.68 -15.51
N ARG A 108 9.89 12.03 -14.49
CA ARG A 108 9.36 12.69 -13.28
C ARG A 108 10.37 12.91 -12.18
N LYS A 109 11.59 12.41 -12.31
CA LYS A 109 12.62 12.37 -11.26
C LYS A 109 12.91 13.72 -10.59
N GLU A 110 13.06 14.77 -11.38
CA GLU A 110 13.35 16.09 -10.82
C GLU A 110 12.15 16.70 -10.07
N ARG A 111 10.92 16.46 -10.55
CA ARG A 111 9.69 16.85 -9.82
C ARG A 111 9.56 16.09 -8.50
N VAL A 112 9.86 14.80 -8.51
CA VAL A 112 9.86 13.96 -7.29
C VAL A 112 10.87 14.50 -6.27
N LYS A 113 12.10 14.82 -6.70
CA LYS A 113 13.12 15.42 -5.84
C LYS A 113 12.66 16.76 -5.26
N ALA A 114 12.07 17.62 -6.09
CA ALA A 114 11.57 18.92 -5.66
C ALA A 114 10.44 18.78 -4.62
N TYR A 115 9.49 17.86 -4.85
CA TYR A 115 8.41 17.55 -3.91
C TYR A 115 8.94 17.17 -2.52
N TRP A 116 9.84 16.19 -2.46
CA TRP A 116 10.40 15.71 -1.21
C TRP A 116 11.34 16.74 -0.53
N LYS A 117 12.07 17.53 -1.31
CA LYS A 117 12.94 18.62 -0.79
C LYS A 117 12.14 19.74 -0.14
N ALA A 118 10.99 20.10 -0.72
CA ALA A 118 10.13 21.14 -0.19
C ALA A 118 9.54 20.79 1.18
N ALA A 119 9.37 19.49 1.47
CA ALA A 119 8.84 18.96 2.72
C ALA A 119 7.58 19.70 3.20
N ASN A 120 6.65 19.99 2.27
CA ASN A 120 5.37 20.62 2.57
C ASN A 120 4.27 19.54 2.64
N PRO A 121 3.84 19.11 3.84
CA PRO A 121 2.91 18.01 3.98
C PRO A 121 1.47 18.33 3.54
N CYS A 122 1.15 19.61 3.37
CA CYS A 122 -0.17 20.08 2.92
C CYS A 122 -0.23 20.36 1.41
N TYR A 123 0.91 20.25 0.70
CA TYR A 123 0.94 20.52 -0.73
C TYR A 123 0.20 19.43 -1.52
N VAL A 124 -0.66 19.85 -2.44
CA VAL A 124 -1.37 19.03 -3.42
C VAL A 124 -0.92 19.46 -4.81
N ASP A 125 -0.36 18.57 -5.58
CA ASP A 125 0.26 18.86 -6.91
C ASP A 125 -0.78 19.15 -8.02
N GLY A 126 -2.06 18.93 -7.77
CA GLY A 126 -3.14 19.16 -8.70
C GLY A 126 -4.26 18.12 -8.56
N GLU A 127 -5.17 18.13 -9.52
CA GLU A 127 -6.33 17.23 -9.52
C GLU A 127 -5.90 15.76 -9.47
N GLY A 128 -6.57 14.97 -8.61
CA GLY A 128 -6.31 13.56 -8.38
C GLY A 128 -5.06 13.26 -7.54
N ALA A 129 -4.26 14.27 -7.15
CA ALA A 129 -3.18 14.10 -6.19
C ALA A 129 -3.71 14.21 -4.75
N GLU A 130 -2.99 13.59 -3.82
CA GLU A 130 -3.22 13.77 -2.38
C GLU A 130 -1.97 14.38 -1.72
N SER A 131 -2.18 15.21 -0.70
CA SER A 131 -1.07 15.72 0.13
C SER A 131 -0.52 14.60 1.02
N PHE A 132 0.71 14.79 1.53
CA PHE A 132 1.28 13.85 2.49
C PHE A 132 0.42 13.73 3.77
N SER A 133 -0.17 14.82 4.24
CA SER A 133 -1.08 14.80 5.38
C SER A 133 -2.34 13.96 5.13
N GLN A 134 -2.95 14.07 3.94
CA GLN A 134 -4.09 13.24 3.56
C GLN A 134 -3.71 11.77 3.44
N PHE A 135 -2.52 11.50 2.89
CA PHE A 135 -1.98 10.14 2.81
C PHE A 135 -1.84 9.51 4.20
N VAL A 136 -1.20 10.20 5.16
CA VAL A 136 -1.05 9.70 6.54
C VAL A 136 -2.40 9.48 7.22
N GLN A 137 -3.36 10.40 7.06
CA GLN A 137 -4.71 10.21 7.58
C GLN A 137 -5.39 8.96 7.00
N ARG A 138 -5.19 8.69 5.71
CA ARG A 138 -5.72 7.48 5.04
C ARG A 138 -5.05 6.22 5.56
N VAL A 139 -3.75 6.25 5.86
CA VAL A 139 -3.03 5.15 6.51
C VAL A 139 -3.59 4.88 7.91
N ASP A 140 -3.85 5.92 8.71
CA ASP A 140 -4.46 5.78 10.03
C ASP A 140 -5.87 5.18 9.94
N LEU A 141 -6.68 5.58 8.96
CA LEU A 141 -7.99 4.98 8.70
C LEU A 141 -7.89 3.49 8.35
N ALA A 142 -6.92 3.10 7.53
CA ALA A 142 -6.68 1.70 7.20
C ALA A 142 -6.29 0.88 8.43
N LEU A 143 -5.43 1.43 9.32
CA LEU A 143 -5.07 0.80 10.59
C LEU A 143 -6.29 0.59 11.49
N GLN A 144 -7.12 1.63 11.67
CA GLN A 144 -8.35 1.54 12.44
C GLN A 144 -9.31 0.48 11.89
N LYS A 145 -9.46 0.39 10.56
CA LYS A 145 -10.27 -0.65 9.91
C LYS A 145 -9.70 -2.04 10.18
N LEU A 146 -8.37 -2.22 10.06
CA LEU A 146 -7.69 -3.48 10.36
C LEU A 146 -7.89 -3.90 11.84
N ASP A 147 -7.85 -2.95 12.77
CA ASP A 147 -8.10 -3.23 14.19
C ASP A 147 -9.54 -3.71 14.45
N ASN A 148 -10.51 -3.23 13.66
CA ASN A 148 -11.93 -3.50 13.87
C ASN A 148 -12.46 -4.74 13.12
N VAL A 149 -11.76 -5.30 12.12
CA VAL A 149 -12.20 -6.54 11.49
C VAL A 149 -12.03 -7.74 12.41
N GLU A 150 -12.94 -8.71 12.36
CA GLU A 150 -12.88 -9.91 13.20
C GLU A 150 -11.95 -11.02 12.64
N ALA A 151 -11.40 -10.84 11.45
CA ALA A 151 -10.49 -11.79 10.81
C ALA A 151 -9.15 -11.90 11.57
N LYS A 152 -8.59 -13.11 11.65
CA LYS A 152 -7.29 -13.39 12.30
C LYS A 152 -6.13 -13.36 11.32
N ASN A 153 -6.31 -13.93 10.13
CA ASN A 153 -5.30 -14.00 9.08
C ASN A 153 -5.74 -13.10 7.92
N ILE A 154 -5.08 -11.99 7.75
CA ILE A 154 -5.45 -10.96 6.77
C ILE A 154 -4.31 -10.81 5.77
N LEU A 155 -4.61 -10.92 4.49
CA LEU A 155 -3.70 -10.56 3.41
C LEU A 155 -4.13 -9.21 2.82
N VAL A 156 -3.18 -8.29 2.62
CA VAL A 156 -3.43 -6.95 2.06
C VAL A 156 -2.58 -6.75 0.83
N PHE A 157 -3.17 -6.84 -0.35
CA PHE A 157 -2.50 -6.55 -1.62
C PHE A 157 -2.51 -5.04 -1.89
N THR A 158 -1.32 -4.45 -1.85
CA THR A 158 -1.13 -3.01 -1.83
C THR A 158 0.16 -2.56 -2.53
N HIS A 159 0.79 -1.48 -2.09
CA HIS A 159 1.85 -0.75 -2.77
C HIS A 159 2.99 -0.38 -1.82
N GLY A 160 4.17 -0.12 -2.39
CA GLY A 160 5.39 0.06 -1.63
C GLY A 160 5.36 1.23 -0.64
N GLN A 161 4.92 2.41 -1.07
CA GLN A 161 4.89 3.58 -0.18
C GLN A 161 3.82 3.43 0.91
N PHE A 162 2.66 2.85 0.55
CA PHE A 162 1.61 2.57 1.54
C PHE A 162 2.10 1.59 2.62
N MET A 163 2.78 0.49 2.22
CA MET A 163 3.32 -0.50 3.16
C MET A 163 4.29 0.13 4.17
N GLN A 164 5.18 0.99 3.69
CA GLN A 164 6.14 1.68 4.54
C GLN A 164 5.48 2.64 5.52
N ALA A 165 4.51 3.43 5.05
CA ALA A 165 3.79 4.37 5.89
C ALA A 165 3.00 3.64 6.97
N LEU A 166 2.29 2.57 6.60
CA LEU A 166 1.51 1.77 7.53
C LEU A 166 2.40 1.10 8.58
N LYS A 167 3.54 0.55 8.17
CA LYS A 167 4.52 -0.01 9.11
C LYS A 167 5.07 1.04 10.06
N SER A 168 5.44 2.24 9.55
CA SER A 168 5.96 3.33 10.39
C SER A 168 4.92 3.81 11.40
N GLU A 169 3.67 3.98 11.00
CA GLU A 169 2.58 4.36 11.90
C GLU A 169 2.26 3.25 12.91
N TYR A 170 2.39 1.98 12.54
CA TYR A 170 2.06 0.88 13.43
C TYR A 170 3.19 0.56 14.44
N GLU A 171 4.43 0.40 13.99
CA GLU A 171 5.54 -0.10 14.81
C GLU A 171 6.31 1.00 15.55
N ASP A 172 6.35 2.24 15.01
CA ASP A 172 7.14 3.33 15.56
C ASP A 172 6.30 4.35 16.34
N ARG A 173 6.18 4.14 17.64
CA ARG A 173 5.47 5.07 18.53
C ARG A 173 6.05 6.50 18.49
N SER A 174 7.34 6.66 18.17
CA SER A 174 7.95 7.97 18.06
C SER A 174 7.52 8.68 16.77
N PHE A 175 7.36 7.93 15.67
CA PHE A 175 6.85 8.44 14.41
C PHE A 175 5.41 8.96 14.55
N ARG A 176 4.54 8.24 15.23
CA ARG A 176 3.15 8.66 15.49
C ARG A 176 3.04 10.03 16.14
N LYS A 177 3.99 10.40 17.00
CA LYS A 177 3.99 11.66 17.76
C LYS A 177 4.57 12.85 17.01
N LEU A 178 5.15 12.63 15.83
CA LEU A 178 5.74 13.70 15.04
C LEU A 178 4.65 14.60 14.42
N SER A 179 4.98 15.88 14.23
CA SER A 179 4.20 16.77 13.37
C SER A 179 4.24 16.27 11.91
N SER A 180 3.22 16.59 11.11
CA SER A 180 3.13 16.13 9.72
C SER A 180 4.39 16.43 8.89
N ARG A 181 5.03 17.60 9.09
CA ARG A 181 6.29 17.94 8.42
C ARG A 181 7.43 17.00 8.83
N LYS A 182 7.61 16.78 10.13
CA LYS A 182 8.63 15.86 10.64
C LYS A 182 8.36 14.40 10.23
N LYS A 183 7.09 13.99 10.15
CA LYS A 183 6.71 12.69 9.57
C LYS A 183 7.13 12.59 8.11
N MET A 184 6.88 13.61 7.30
CA MET A 184 7.27 13.65 5.88
C MET A 184 8.78 13.58 5.68
N GLU A 185 9.54 14.35 6.45
CA GLU A 185 11.01 14.36 6.43
C GLU A 185 11.55 12.96 6.83
N ARG A 186 11.09 12.41 7.95
CA ARG A 186 11.52 11.10 8.42
C ARG A 186 11.08 9.96 7.49
N TYR A 187 9.88 10.03 6.93
CA TYR A 187 9.39 9.06 5.95
C TYR A 187 10.28 9.03 4.71
N ARG A 188 10.65 10.20 4.16
CA ARG A 188 11.61 10.30 3.05
C ARG A 188 12.94 9.62 3.37
N ASP A 189 13.47 9.85 4.57
CA ASP A 189 14.79 9.35 4.98
C ASP A 189 14.76 7.84 5.30
N LEU A 190 13.62 7.32 5.74
CA LEU A 190 13.38 5.89 5.98
C LEU A 190 12.95 5.13 4.73
N ALA A 191 12.59 5.82 3.66
CA ALA A 191 12.04 5.22 2.46
C ALA A 191 13.05 4.28 1.80
N ARG A 192 13.01 3.00 2.21
CA ARG A 192 13.63 1.93 1.43
C ARG A 192 12.72 1.55 0.27
N VAL A 193 13.31 1.07 -0.79
CA VAL A 193 12.53 0.43 -1.85
C VAL A 193 11.98 -0.89 -1.30
N VAL A 194 10.66 -1.02 -1.23
CA VAL A 194 10.00 -2.33 -1.02
C VAL A 194 10.03 -3.03 -2.37
N ASP A 195 10.53 -4.27 -2.45
CA ASP A 195 10.62 -4.99 -3.72
C ASP A 195 9.25 -5.44 -4.24
N ASN A 196 9.12 -5.62 -5.57
CA ASN A 196 7.90 -6.15 -6.16
C ASN A 196 7.61 -7.55 -5.57
N ALA A 197 6.35 -7.83 -5.29
CA ALA A 197 5.92 -9.08 -4.64
C ALA A 197 6.49 -9.30 -3.21
N GLU A 198 7.11 -8.30 -2.60
CA GLU A 198 7.57 -8.39 -1.21
C GLU A 198 6.39 -8.56 -0.26
N MET A 199 6.57 -9.43 0.72
CA MET A 199 5.61 -9.69 1.80
C MET A 199 6.16 -9.20 3.14
N MET A 200 5.35 -8.48 3.89
CA MET A 200 5.71 -7.92 5.20
C MET A 200 4.65 -8.34 6.24
N LEU A 201 5.09 -9.04 7.28
CA LEU A 201 4.20 -9.45 8.38
C LEU A 201 4.11 -8.35 9.44
N LEU A 202 2.89 -7.97 9.79
CA LEU A 202 2.57 -7.18 10.97
C LEU A 202 1.83 -8.08 11.97
N LYS A 203 2.23 -8.04 13.24
CA LYS A 203 1.54 -8.73 14.36
C LYS A 203 0.74 -7.67 15.11
N MET A 204 -0.56 -7.67 14.89
CA MET A 204 -1.50 -6.72 15.49
C MET A 204 -2.27 -7.34 16.65
#